data_89e345073c63d612848de722a1db0d4b
#
_entry.id   89e345073c63d612848de722a1db0d4b
#
_cell.length_a   1.000
_cell.length_b   1.000
_cell.length_c   1.000
_cell.angle_alpha   90.00
_cell.angle_beta   90.00
_cell.angle_gamma   90.00
#
_symmetry.space_group_name_H-M   'P 1'
#
loop_
_entity.id
_entity.type
_entity.pdbx_description
1 polymer ?
#
loop_
_entity_poly.entity_id
_entity_poly.type
_entity_poly.pdbx_seq_one_letter_code
_entity_poly.pdbx_strand_id
1 'polypeptide(L)'
;YAFCFMVFTMANVGLPGTSGFVGEFLTLLAAFKVNTSVAFCATFGVILSACYALYLYRRVIFGELDKPSLKSISDMNMREIAVLAPLVVLTIYFGFQTAPILDVTGPAVKKLVTQYEAAVKTTKAAELKR
;
A
#
# COMPACT_ATOMS: atom_id res chain seq x y z
N TYR A 1 15.65 -15.11 -3.56
CA TYR A 1 15.35 -14.05 -2.58
C TYR A 1 15.15 -12.69 -3.25
N ALA A 2 16.11 -12.21 -4.05
CA ALA A 2 16.10 -10.88 -4.68
C ALA A 2 14.82 -10.59 -5.48
N PHE A 3 14.30 -11.58 -6.21
CA PHE A 3 13.06 -11.43 -6.97
C PHE A 3 11.83 -11.18 -6.07
N CYS A 4 11.65 -11.98 -5.04
CA CYS A 4 10.52 -11.79 -4.11
C CYS A 4 10.63 -10.44 -3.38
N PHE A 5 11.84 -10.08 -2.96
CA PHE A 5 12.10 -8.79 -2.31
C PHE A 5 11.80 -7.63 -3.25
N MET A 6 12.14 -7.73 -4.56
CA MET A 6 11.78 -6.73 -5.55
C MET A 6 10.26 -6.59 -5.70
N VAL A 7 9.51 -7.69 -5.83
CA VAL A 7 8.05 -7.64 -5.99
C VAL A 7 7.39 -6.97 -4.79
N PHE A 8 7.77 -7.33 -3.57
CA PHE A 8 7.22 -6.72 -2.36
C PHE A 8 7.66 -5.26 -2.20
N THR A 9 8.89 -4.92 -2.57
CA THR A 9 9.36 -3.52 -2.58
C THR A 9 8.55 -2.67 -3.56
N MET A 10 8.31 -3.17 -4.77
CA MET A 10 7.49 -2.48 -5.76
C MET A 10 6.02 -2.36 -5.33
N ALA A 11 5.48 -3.39 -4.68
CA ALA A 11 4.13 -3.35 -4.12
C ALA A 11 4.01 -2.31 -2.99
N ASN A 12 5.05 -2.19 -2.16
CA ASN A 12 5.09 -1.20 -1.08
C ASN A 12 5.25 0.25 -1.58
N VAL A 13 5.84 0.43 -2.75
CA VAL A 13 5.97 1.75 -3.43
C VAL A 13 4.70 2.13 -4.19
N GLY A 14 3.73 1.19 -4.29
CA GLY A 14 2.49 1.43 -5.02
C GLY A 14 2.64 1.28 -6.55
N LEU A 15 3.41 0.28 -7.01
CA LEU A 15 3.48 -0.01 -8.45
C LEU A 15 2.11 -0.41 -9.00
N PRO A 16 1.61 0.20 -10.08
CA PRO A 16 0.37 -0.23 -10.74
C PRO A 16 0.37 -1.72 -11.08
N GLY A 17 -0.71 -2.42 -10.74
CA GLY A 17 -0.80 -3.87 -10.86
C GLY A 17 -0.40 -4.64 -9.59
N THR A 18 -0.11 -3.95 -8.50
CA THR A 18 0.11 -4.54 -7.18
C THR A 18 -0.95 -4.07 -6.17
N SER A 19 -1.14 -4.83 -5.11
CA SER A 19 -2.16 -4.55 -4.09
C SER A 19 -1.96 -3.20 -3.39
N GLY A 20 -0.71 -2.73 -3.22
CA GLY A 20 -0.38 -1.45 -2.59
C GLY A 20 -0.90 -0.24 -3.37
N PHE A 21 -0.79 -0.27 -4.69
CA PHE A 21 -1.23 0.82 -5.56
C PHE A 21 -2.69 1.20 -5.34
N VAL A 22 -3.56 0.21 -5.21
CA VAL A 22 -5.02 0.47 -5.09
C VAL A 22 -5.32 1.28 -3.83
N GLY A 23 -4.72 0.90 -2.69
CA GLY A 23 -4.94 1.61 -1.43
C GLY A 23 -4.37 3.04 -1.46
N GLU A 24 -3.15 3.21 -1.93
CA GLU A 24 -2.49 4.51 -2.02
C GLU A 24 -3.22 5.44 -2.98
N PHE A 25 -3.57 4.95 -4.17
CA PHE A 25 -4.28 5.74 -5.18
C PHE A 25 -5.66 6.19 -4.69
N LEU A 26 -6.45 5.30 -4.09
CA LEU A 26 -7.77 5.65 -3.56
C LEU A 26 -7.67 6.67 -2.42
N THR A 27 -6.66 6.54 -1.56
CA THR A 27 -6.42 7.47 -0.46
C THR A 27 -6.04 8.86 -0.96
N LEU A 28 -5.12 8.95 -1.94
CA LEU A 28 -4.74 10.22 -2.57
C LEU A 28 -5.91 10.86 -3.32
N LEU A 29 -6.70 10.06 -4.03
CA LEU A 29 -7.89 10.54 -4.73
C LEU A 29 -8.94 11.10 -3.76
N ALA A 30 -9.15 10.44 -2.63
CA ALA A 30 -10.03 10.91 -1.58
C ALA A 30 -9.52 12.24 -0.97
N ALA A 31 -8.23 12.32 -0.65
CA ALA A 31 -7.60 13.54 -0.16
C ALA A 31 -7.73 14.69 -1.17
N PHE A 32 -7.54 14.42 -2.45
CA PHE A 32 -7.68 15.43 -3.52
C PHE A 32 -9.10 16.00 -3.61
N LYS A 33 -10.12 15.15 -3.44
CA LYS A 33 -11.52 15.59 -3.44
C LYS A 33 -11.88 16.48 -2.25
N VAL A 34 -11.18 16.34 -1.14
CA VAL A 34 -11.44 17.13 0.09
C VAL A 34 -10.57 18.39 0.11
N ASN A 35 -9.29 18.27 -0.17
CA ASN A 35 -8.34 19.38 -0.14
C ASN A 35 -7.14 19.11 -1.03
N THR A 36 -7.02 19.84 -2.12
CA THR A 36 -5.96 19.71 -3.12
C THR A 36 -4.56 19.96 -2.54
N SER A 37 -4.41 20.92 -1.62
CA SER A 37 -3.11 21.23 -1.00
C SER A 37 -2.63 20.08 -0.12
N VAL A 38 -3.54 19.45 0.63
CA VAL A 38 -3.22 18.27 1.44
C VAL A 38 -2.83 17.08 0.55
N ALA A 39 -3.56 16.86 -0.54
CA ALA A 39 -3.24 15.81 -1.50
C ALA A 39 -1.87 16.04 -2.17
N PHE A 40 -1.54 17.28 -2.51
CA PHE A 40 -0.24 17.65 -3.02
C PHE A 40 0.89 17.30 -2.04
N CYS A 41 0.75 17.69 -0.78
CA CYS A 41 1.72 17.31 0.26
C CYS A 41 1.81 15.78 0.46
N ALA A 42 0.67 15.08 0.44
CA ALA A 42 0.63 13.62 0.58
C ALA A 42 1.36 12.90 -0.57
N THR A 43 1.33 13.46 -1.78
CA THR A 43 2.05 12.91 -2.94
C THR A 43 3.57 12.89 -2.72
N PHE A 44 4.13 13.85 -1.99
CA PHE A 44 5.55 13.80 -1.61
C PHE A 44 5.87 12.57 -0.75
N GLY A 45 4.94 12.13 0.08
CA GLY A 45 5.10 10.89 0.86
C GLY A 45 5.33 9.66 -0.03
N VAL A 46 4.59 9.56 -1.13
CA VAL A 46 4.77 8.46 -2.11
C VAL A 46 6.14 8.54 -2.78
N ILE A 47 6.57 9.74 -3.17
CA ILE A 47 7.90 9.94 -3.77
C ILE A 47 9.02 9.55 -2.79
N LEU A 48 8.91 9.98 -1.53
CA LEU A 48 9.87 9.63 -0.48
C LEU A 48 9.87 8.13 -0.18
N SER A 49 8.68 7.49 -0.19
CA SER A 49 8.55 6.04 -0.06
C SER A 49 9.31 5.31 -1.16
N ALA A 50 9.14 5.73 -2.40
CA ALA A 50 9.88 5.17 -3.54
C ALA A 50 11.41 5.36 -3.37
N CYS A 51 11.86 6.53 -2.98
CA CYS A 51 13.27 6.82 -2.79
C CYS A 51 13.91 5.93 -1.73
N TYR A 52 13.30 5.81 -0.54
CA TYR A 52 13.89 4.99 0.52
C TYR A 52 13.81 3.50 0.21
N ALA A 53 12.72 3.04 -0.40
CA ALA A 53 12.55 1.63 -0.73
C ALA A 53 13.54 1.16 -1.81
N LEU A 54 13.73 1.96 -2.87
CA LEU A 54 14.73 1.68 -3.90
C LEU A 54 16.16 1.79 -3.37
N TYR A 55 16.42 2.76 -2.49
CA TYR A 55 17.72 2.87 -1.81
C TYR A 55 18.02 1.62 -0.96
N LEU A 56 17.03 1.17 -0.18
CA LEU A 56 17.12 -0.06 0.61
C LEU A 56 17.39 -1.27 -0.28
N TYR A 57 16.61 -1.42 -1.35
CA TYR A 57 16.77 -2.51 -2.31
C TYR A 57 18.18 -2.53 -2.90
N ARG A 58 18.65 -1.38 -3.39
CA ARG A 58 20.00 -1.23 -3.93
C ARG A 58 21.05 -1.66 -2.91
N ARG A 59 20.92 -1.23 -1.67
CA ARG A 59 21.90 -1.53 -0.62
C ARG A 59 21.91 -3.00 -0.21
N VAL A 60 20.74 -3.62 -0.16
CA VAL A 60 20.60 -5.03 0.26
C VAL A 60 20.99 -6.00 -0.85
N ILE A 61 20.56 -5.74 -2.08
CA ILE A 61 20.75 -6.69 -3.19
C ILE A 61 22.06 -6.45 -3.96
N PHE A 62 22.42 -5.18 -4.17
CA PHE A 62 23.62 -4.81 -4.96
C PHE A 62 24.75 -4.28 -4.09
N GLY A 63 24.61 -4.29 -2.76
CA GLY A 63 25.68 -3.89 -1.84
C GLY A 63 26.84 -4.91 -1.84
N GLU A 64 28.05 -4.42 -1.56
CA GLU A 64 29.21 -5.28 -1.40
C GLU A 64 29.08 -6.18 -0.15
N LEU A 65 29.54 -7.42 -0.27
CA LEU A 65 29.54 -8.40 0.83
C LEU A 65 30.83 -8.26 1.64
N ASP A 66 30.86 -7.33 2.57
CA ASP A 66 32.02 -7.07 3.42
C ASP A 66 32.30 -8.18 4.44
N LYS A 67 31.26 -8.92 4.84
CA LYS A 67 31.37 -9.96 5.88
C LYS A 67 31.58 -11.35 5.26
N PRO A 68 32.71 -12.04 5.55
CA PRO A 68 32.98 -13.38 5.02
C PRO A 68 31.91 -14.42 5.37
N SER A 69 31.28 -14.27 6.55
CA SER A 69 30.21 -15.17 7.01
C SER A 69 28.93 -15.12 6.16
N LEU A 70 28.70 -14.04 5.42
CA LEU A 70 27.53 -13.89 4.55
C LEU A 70 27.73 -14.55 3.18
N LYS A 71 28.97 -14.83 2.79
CA LYS A 71 29.28 -15.49 1.50
C LYS A 71 28.84 -16.96 1.43
N SER A 72 28.61 -17.59 2.59
CA SER A 72 28.14 -18.98 2.69
C SER A 72 26.62 -19.12 2.79
N ILE A 73 25.86 -18.02 2.77
CA ILE A 73 24.39 -18.08 2.83
C ILE A 73 23.88 -18.61 1.50
N SER A 74 23.16 -19.74 1.55
CA SER A 74 22.44 -20.28 0.40
C SER A 74 21.20 -19.45 0.09
N ASP A 75 20.76 -19.45 -1.17
CA ASP A 75 19.47 -18.86 -1.55
C ASP A 75 18.31 -19.65 -0.94
N MET A 76 17.10 -19.16 -1.11
CA MET A 76 15.88 -19.69 -0.50
C MET A 76 15.68 -21.17 -0.73
N ASN A 77 15.34 -21.87 0.35
CA ASN A 77 14.94 -23.27 0.33
C ASN A 77 13.52 -23.43 -0.26
N MET A 78 13.20 -24.66 -0.74
CA MET A 78 11.86 -24.99 -1.28
C MET A 78 10.72 -24.66 -0.30
N ARG A 79 10.94 -24.78 1.00
CA ARG A 79 9.98 -24.42 2.03
C ARG A 79 9.71 -22.91 2.04
N GLU A 80 10.74 -22.09 1.93
CA GLU A 80 10.63 -20.62 1.91
C GLU A 80 9.95 -20.15 0.62
N ILE A 81 10.29 -20.78 -0.51
CA ILE A 81 9.61 -20.51 -1.79
C ILE A 81 8.13 -20.88 -1.69
N ALA A 82 7.77 -22.01 -1.09
CA ALA A 82 6.38 -22.41 -0.92
C ALA A 82 5.56 -21.45 -0.05
N VAL A 83 6.19 -20.72 0.88
CA VAL A 83 5.55 -19.68 1.70
C VAL A 83 5.47 -18.35 0.95
N LEU A 84 6.53 -17.95 0.25
CA LEU A 84 6.59 -16.63 -0.40
C LEU A 84 5.86 -16.59 -1.75
N ALA A 85 5.86 -17.67 -2.52
CA ALA A 85 5.22 -17.72 -3.83
C ALA A 85 3.72 -17.38 -3.79
N PRO A 86 2.89 -17.97 -2.91
CA PRO A 86 1.48 -17.61 -2.82
C PRO A 86 1.28 -16.14 -2.42
N LEU A 87 2.14 -15.56 -1.58
CA LEU A 87 2.06 -14.15 -1.20
C LEU A 87 2.37 -13.23 -2.38
N VAL A 88 3.37 -13.57 -3.21
CA VAL A 88 3.67 -12.85 -4.46
C VAL A 88 2.46 -12.90 -5.40
N VAL A 89 1.87 -14.08 -5.59
CA VAL A 89 0.68 -14.26 -6.44
C VAL A 89 -0.49 -13.43 -5.92
N LEU A 90 -0.76 -13.46 -4.61
CA LEU A 90 -1.84 -12.67 -4.01
C LEU A 90 -1.61 -11.17 -4.13
N THR A 91 -0.37 -10.71 -3.99
CA THR A 91 0.00 -9.30 -4.15
C THR A 91 -0.33 -8.79 -5.55
N ILE A 92 -0.05 -9.59 -6.58
CA ILE A 92 -0.37 -9.26 -7.97
C ILE A 92 -1.88 -9.44 -8.22
N TYR A 93 -2.47 -10.54 -7.75
CA TYR A 93 -3.90 -10.81 -7.93
C TYR A 93 -4.77 -9.66 -7.39
N PHE A 94 -4.54 -9.22 -6.16
CA PHE A 94 -5.29 -8.10 -5.58
C PHE A 94 -4.95 -6.73 -6.16
N GLY A 95 -3.86 -6.61 -6.90
CA GLY A 95 -3.55 -5.43 -7.69
C GLY A 95 -4.45 -5.27 -8.93
N PHE A 96 -4.88 -6.39 -9.52
CA PHE A 96 -5.79 -6.40 -10.66
C PHE A 96 -7.25 -6.63 -10.27
N GLN A 97 -7.49 -7.50 -9.32
CA GLN A 97 -8.84 -7.92 -8.89
C GLN A 97 -9.10 -7.52 -7.44
N THR A 98 -9.44 -6.26 -7.23
CA THR A 98 -9.74 -5.69 -5.91
C THR A 98 -11.18 -5.89 -5.45
N ALA A 99 -12.08 -6.28 -6.36
CA ALA A 99 -13.50 -6.46 -6.07
C ALA A 99 -13.78 -7.32 -4.83
N PRO A 100 -13.14 -8.49 -4.62
CA PRO A 100 -13.43 -9.33 -3.46
C PRO A 100 -13.20 -8.62 -2.12
N ILE A 101 -12.19 -7.74 -2.04
CA ILE A 101 -11.89 -6.97 -0.83
C ILE A 101 -12.90 -5.85 -0.64
N LEU A 102 -13.21 -5.13 -1.72
CA LEU A 102 -14.14 -4.00 -1.70
C LEU A 102 -15.59 -4.45 -1.42
N ASP A 103 -15.99 -5.62 -1.91
CA ASP A 103 -17.32 -6.17 -1.67
C ASP A 103 -17.52 -6.54 -0.20
N VAL A 104 -16.50 -7.07 0.46
CA VAL A 104 -16.54 -7.40 1.90
C VAL A 104 -16.52 -6.15 2.76
N THR A 105 -15.72 -5.15 2.42
CA THR A 105 -15.57 -3.92 3.21
C THR A 105 -16.65 -2.88 2.93
N GLY A 106 -17.22 -2.89 1.72
CA GLY A 106 -18.19 -1.92 1.23
C GLY A 106 -19.41 -1.67 2.13
N PRO A 107 -20.09 -2.72 2.63
CA PRO A 107 -21.25 -2.55 3.53
C PRO A 107 -20.88 -1.82 4.83
N ALA A 108 -19.73 -2.14 5.42
CA ALA A 108 -19.25 -1.48 6.64
C ALA A 108 -18.92 -0.01 6.40
N VAL A 109 -18.26 0.30 5.30
CA VAL A 109 -17.94 1.68 4.89
C VAL A 109 -19.21 2.49 4.61
N LYS A 110 -20.18 1.92 3.88
CA LYS A 110 -21.47 2.58 3.62
C LYS A 110 -22.20 2.93 4.92
N LYS A 111 -22.25 2.00 5.87
CA LYS A 111 -22.87 2.24 7.18
C LYS A 111 -22.19 3.39 7.92
N LEU A 112 -20.86 3.41 7.94
CA LEU A 112 -20.07 4.47 8.58
C LEU A 112 -20.35 5.83 7.94
N VAL A 113 -20.33 5.91 6.60
CA VAL A 113 -20.61 7.16 5.87
C VAL A 113 -22.02 7.67 6.15
N THR A 114 -23.02 6.80 6.14
CA THR A 114 -24.42 7.18 6.45
C THR A 114 -24.56 7.72 7.87
N GLN A 115 -23.89 7.10 8.85
CA GLN A 115 -23.89 7.58 10.24
C GLN A 115 -23.21 8.94 10.36
N TYR A 116 -22.09 9.14 9.69
CA TYR A 116 -21.36 10.41 9.66
C TYR A 116 -22.20 11.53 9.04
N GLU A 117 -22.82 11.29 7.89
CA GLU A 117 -23.70 12.26 7.23
C GLU A 117 -24.90 12.65 8.09
N ALA A 118 -25.50 11.70 8.78
CA ALA A 118 -26.59 11.96 9.71
C ALA A 118 -26.14 12.85 10.88
N ALA A 119 -24.98 12.56 11.48
CA ALA A 119 -24.39 13.35 12.54
C ALA A 119 -24.07 14.80 12.10
N VAL A 120 -23.47 14.97 10.93
CA VAL A 120 -23.14 16.29 10.37
C VAL A 120 -24.41 17.10 10.09
N LYS A 121 -25.47 16.48 9.56
CA LYS A 121 -26.75 17.14 9.32
C LYS A 121 -27.41 17.64 10.62
N THR A 122 -27.37 16.83 11.68
CA THR A 122 -27.91 17.21 13.00
C THR A 122 -27.11 18.35 13.63
N THR A 123 -25.79 18.35 13.52
CA THR A 123 -24.93 19.43 14.03
C THR A 123 -25.18 20.74 13.30
N LYS A 124 -25.22 20.73 11.95
CA LYS A 124 -25.53 21.92 11.14
C LYS A 124 -26.93 22.48 11.43
N ALA A 125 -27.92 21.61 11.64
CA ALA A 125 -29.27 22.04 11.98
C ALA A 125 -29.36 22.69 13.39
N ALA A 126 -28.50 22.24 14.31
CA ALA A 126 -28.40 22.84 15.65
C ALA A 126 -27.69 24.21 15.63
N GLU A 127 -26.68 24.38 14.79
CA GLU A 127 -25.97 25.66 14.60
C GLU A 127 -26.86 26.74 13.95
N LEU A 128 -27.71 26.36 12.98
CA LEU A 128 -28.63 27.27 12.30
C LEU A 128 -29.78 27.75 13.19
N LYS A 129 -30.02 27.09 14.33
CA LYS A 129 -31.07 27.47 15.30
C LYS A 129 -30.56 28.36 16.45
N ARG A 130 -29.27 28.66 16.45
CA ARG A 130 -28.61 29.56 17.41
C ARG A 130 -28.40 30.94 16.80
#